data_87a310176e87c3d864a4392191edca0f
#
_entry.id   87a310176e87c3d864a4392191edca0f
#
_cell.length_a   1.000
_cell.length_b   1.000
_cell.length_c   1.000
_cell.angle_alpha   90.00
_cell.angle_beta   90.00
_cell.angle_gamma   90.00
#
_symmetry.space_group_name_H-M   'P 1'
#
loop_
_entity.id
_entity.type
_entity.pdbx_description
1 polymer ?
#
loop_
_entity_poly.entity_id
_entity_poly.type
_entity_poly.pdbx_seq_one_letter_code
_entity_poly.pdbx_strand_id
1 'polypeptide(L)'
;ADAPLQELDDHQLAAVFAVKAQAASQLLQTLRNHDGRYLILYSSAAATLGAPGQSAHALACGYLDGLAQQFSTLDAPKTLSVAWGAWGESGRAATPEMLATLASRGMGALSDAEGCWHLEQAVMRGAPWRLAMRVFTDKMPPLQQALFNISATEKAATPVIPPADDNAFNGSLSDETAV
;
A
#
# COMPACT_ATOMS: atom_id res chain seq x y z
N ALA A 1 16.49 7.74 -1.14
CA ALA A 1 16.82 9.13 -0.87
C ALA A 1 15.70 9.73 -0.02
N ASP A 2 15.74 9.47 1.29
CA ASP A 2 14.84 10.11 2.24
C ASP A 2 15.53 11.40 2.70
N ALA A 3 14.89 12.55 2.45
CA ALA A 3 15.39 13.87 2.82
C ALA A 3 14.21 14.78 3.19
N PRO A 4 14.42 15.77 4.09
CA PRO A 4 13.46 16.85 4.31
C PRO A 4 13.17 17.58 3.00
N LEU A 5 11.96 18.11 2.86
CA LEU A 5 11.53 18.77 1.62
C LEU A 5 12.48 19.92 1.19
N GLN A 6 13.04 20.64 2.17
CA GLN A 6 13.96 21.77 1.93
C GLN A 6 15.34 21.33 1.40
N GLU A 7 15.69 20.06 1.62
CA GLU A 7 16.98 19.47 1.22
C GLU A 7 16.85 18.57 -0.03
N LEU A 8 15.63 18.44 -0.54
CA LEU A 8 15.34 17.60 -1.69
C LEU A 8 15.74 18.32 -2.98
N ASP A 9 16.66 17.74 -3.71
CA ASP A 9 17.05 18.21 -5.04
C ASP A 9 16.35 17.46 -6.19
N ASP A 10 16.44 18.02 -7.40
CA ASP A 10 15.79 17.44 -8.58
C ASP A 10 16.32 16.03 -8.93
N HIS A 11 17.60 15.76 -8.67
CA HIS A 11 18.20 14.45 -8.94
C HIS A 11 17.66 13.39 -8.00
N GLN A 12 17.55 13.70 -6.71
CA GLN A 12 16.97 12.81 -5.70
C GLN A 12 15.49 12.53 -6.00
N LEU A 13 14.74 13.56 -6.38
CA LEU A 13 13.34 13.42 -6.76
C LEU A 13 13.19 12.54 -8.01
N ALA A 14 13.96 12.84 -9.06
CA ALA A 14 13.94 12.08 -10.31
C ALA A 14 14.30 10.60 -10.09
N ALA A 15 15.27 10.29 -9.23
CA ALA A 15 15.66 8.92 -8.91
C ALA A 15 14.52 8.12 -8.26
N VAL A 16 13.80 8.73 -7.31
CA VAL A 16 12.65 8.08 -6.66
C VAL A 16 11.50 7.89 -7.63
N PHE A 17 11.22 8.90 -8.47
CA PHE A 17 10.16 8.83 -9.48
C PHE A 17 10.45 7.81 -10.58
N ALA A 18 11.71 7.67 -11.02
CA ALA A 18 12.09 6.68 -12.02
C ALA A 18 11.73 5.25 -11.57
N VAL A 19 12.07 4.91 -10.33
CA VAL A 19 11.86 3.56 -9.80
C VAL A 19 10.38 3.24 -9.56
N LYS A 20 9.57 4.21 -9.15
CA LYS A 20 8.16 4.00 -8.82
C LYS A 20 7.22 4.45 -9.94
N ALA A 21 7.19 5.73 -10.25
CA ALA A 21 6.21 6.32 -11.13
C ALA A 21 6.41 5.94 -12.60
N GLN A 22 7.64 6.09 -13.11
CA GLN A 22 7.94 5.73 -14.50
C GLN A 22 7.83 4.22 -14.71
N ALA A 23 8.37 3.41 -13.80
CA ALA A 23 8.27 1.96 -13.87
C ALA A 23 6.81 1.48 -13.87
N ALA A 24 5.95 2.04 -13.00
CA ALA A 24 4.54 1.70 -12.95
C ALA A 24 3.81 2.05 -14.25
N SER A 25 4.10 3.23 -14.82
CA SER A 25 3.50 3.65 -16.09
C SER A 25 3.92 2.75 -17.25
N GLN A 26 5.20 2.36 -17.31
CA GLN A 26 5.71 1.45 -18.33
C GLN A 26 5.10 0.05 -18.20
N LEU A 27 5.01 -0.47 -16.97
CA LEU A 27 4.36 -1.76 -16.70
C LEU A 27 2.89 -1.75 -17.10
N LEU A 28 2.15 -0.69 -16.77
CA LEU A 28 0.76 -0.56 -17.17
C LEU A 28 0.61 -0.59 -18.69
N GLN A 29 1.44 0.15 -19.41
CA GLN A 29 1.42 0.16 -20.87
C GLN A 29 1.77 -1.20 -21.47
N THR A 30 2.77 -1.88 -20.91
CA THR A 30 3.16 -3.23 -21.33
C THR A 30 2.03 -4.23 -21.10
N LEU A 31 1.42 -4.23 -19.91
CA LEU A 31 0.32 -5.14 -19.58
C LEU A 31 -0.91 -4.92 -20.47
N ARG A 32 -1.20 -3.67 -20.85
CA ARG A 32 -2.29 -3.38 -21.80
C ARG A 32 -2.05 -3.93 -23.20
N ASN A 33 -0.78 -4.04 -23.61
CA ASN A 33 -0.40 -4.57 -24.91
C ASN A 33 -0.27 -6.11 -24.92
N HIS A 34 -0.28 -6.75 -23.75
CA HIS A 34 -0.03 -8.19 -23.58
C HIS A 34 -1.11 -8.90 -22.74
N ASP A 35 -2.32 -8.41 -22.77
CA ASP A 35 -3.48 -9.01 -22.08
C ASP A 35 -3.27 -9.27 -20.57
N GLY A 36 -2.49 -8.42 -19.92
CA GLY A 36 -2.28 -8.48 -18.47
C GLY A 36 -3.59 -8.30 -17.71
N ARG A 37 -3.84 -9.13 -16.69
CA ARG A 37 -5.11 -9.11 -15.94
C ARG A 37 -5.12 -8.09 -14.80
N TYR A 38 -3.99 -7.97 -14.09
CA TYR A 38 -3.88 -7.12 -12.91
C TYR A 38 -2.56 -6.37 -12.90
N LEU A 39 -2.61 -5.13 -12.42
CA LEU A 39 -1.45 -4.35 -11.98
C LEU A 39 -1.70 -3.91 -10.54
N ILE A 40 -0.94 -4.45 -9.60
CA ILE A 40 -1.05 -4.10 -8.19
C ILE A 40 0.15 -3.23 -7.81
N LEU A 41 -0.14 -1.98 -7.45
CA LEU A 41 0.86 -0.98 -7.10
C LEU A 41 1.03 -0.91 -5.59
N TYR A 42 2.27 -1.05 -5.12
CA TYR A 42 2.62 -0.94 -3.72
C TYR A 42 2.95 0.52 -3.38
N SER A 43 1.94 1.24 -2.94
CA SER A 43 2.01 2.60 -2.45
C SER A 43 2.36 2.63 -0.94
N SER A 44 2.18 3.77 -0.30
CA SER A 44 2.50 3.96 1.11
C SER A 44 1.48 4.87 1.80
N ALA A 45 1.17 4.58 3.04
CA ALA A 45 0.41 5.46 3.91
C ALA A 45 1.03 6.88 4.03
N ALA A 46 2.33 7.00 3.75
CA ALA A 46 3.02 8.29 3.69
C ALA A 46 2.43 9.24 2.62
N ALA A 47 1.84 8.71 1.54
CA ALA A 47 1.18 9.52 0.53
C ALA A 47 -0.09 10.19 1.05
N THR A 48 -0.78 9.56 2.00
CA THR A 48 -2.04 10.06 2.58
C THR A 48 -1.81 10.87 3.86
N LEU A 49 -0.93 10.39 4.73
CA LEU A 49 -0.74 10.93 6.08
C LEU A 49 0.47 11.88 6.18
N GLY A 50 1.32 11.88 5.15
CA GLY A 50 2.64 12.48 5.23
C GLY A 50 3.60 11.65 6.07
N ALA A 51 4.90 11.81 5.79
CA ALA A 51 5.97 11.22 6.59
C ALA A 51 7.16 12.19 6.62
N PRO A 52 7.57 12.70 7.78
CA PRO A 52 8.71 13.60 7.89
C PRO A 52 9.95 12.98 7.25
N GLY A 53 10.65 13.75 6.40
CA GLY A 53 11.84 13.29 5.69
C GLY A 53 11.59 12.36 4.50
N GLN A 54 10.33 12.08 4.13
CA GLN A 54 10.00 11.16 3.03
C GLN A 54 9.19 11.82 1.91
N SER A 55 9.41 13.10 1.65
CA SER A 55 8.61 13.87 0.69
C SER A 55 8.63 13.29 -0.72
N ALA A 56 9.82 12.93 -1.25
CA ALA A 56 9.94 12.29 -2.57
C ALA A 56 9.22 10.94 -2.63
N HIS A 57 9.34 10.13 -1.57
CA HIS A 57 8.65 8.86 -1.46
C HIS A 57 7.12 9.04 -1.42
N ALA A 58 6.63 9.98 -0.61
CA ALA A 58 5.20 10.29 -0.51
C ALA A 58 4.62 10.75 -1.85
N LEU A 59 5.32 11.64 -2.56
CA LEU A 59 4.93 12.12 -3.88
C LEU A 59 4.86 10.98 -4.91
N ALA A 60 5.89 10.14 -4.97
CA ALA A 60 5.93 9.01 -5.90
C ALA A 60 4.82 7.97 -5.59
N CYS A 61 4.54 7.73 -4.30
CA CYS A 61 3.43 6.88 -3.88
C CYS A 61 2.07 7.48 -4.23
N GLY A 62 1.88 8.80 -4.04
CA GLY A 62 0.67 9.51 -4.46
C GLY A 62 0.44 9.41 -5.98
N TYR A 63 1.52 9.43 -6.79
CA TYR A 63 1.42 9.16 -8.21
C TYR A 63 0.87 7.75 -8.52
N LEU A 64 1.33 6.71 -7.79
CA LEU A 64 0.80 5.35 -7.93
C LEU A 64 -0.69 5.29 -7.62
N ASP A 65 -1.12 5.98 -6.56
CA ASP A 65 -2.52 6.04 -6.16
C ASP A 65 -3.38 6.73 -7.22
N GLY A 66 -2.90 7.84 -7.77
CA GLY A 66 -3.55 8.56 -8.88
C GLY A 66 -3.62 7.72 -10.17
N LEU A 67 -2.54 6.99 -10.49
CA LEU A 67 -2.48 6.10 -11.65
C LEU A 67 -3.54 5.00 -11.54
N ALA A 68 -3.67 4.35 -10.38
CA ALA A 68 -4.68 3.33 -10.15
C ALA A 68 -6.10 3.89 -10.29
N GLN A 69 -6.37 5.06 -9.77
CA GLN A 69 -7.67 5.71 -9.88
C GLN A 69 -8.00 6.10 -11.32
N GLN A 70 -7.03 6.67 -12.05
CA GLN A 70 -7.20 7.06 -13.45
C GLN A 70 -7.57 5.88 -14.35
N PHE A 71 -6.98 4.72 -14.10
CA PHE A 71 -7.19 3.52 -14.91
C PHE A 71 -8.14 2.50 -14.28
N SER A 72 -8.88 2.89 -13.24
CA SER A 72 -9.82 2.01 -12.52
C SER A 72 -11.00 1.52 -13.38
N THR A 73 -11.34 2.25 -14.43
CA THR A 73 -12.48 1.93 -15.33
C THR A 73 -12.08 1.01 -16.47
N LEU A 74 -10.80 0.69 -16.64
CA LEU A 74 -10.35 -0.26 -17.65
C LEU A 74 -10.72 -1.68 -17.27
N ASP A 75 -11.16 -2.47 -18.24
CA ASP A 75 -11.45 -3.88 -18.04
C ASP A 75 -10.17 -4.70 -17.77
N ALA A 76 -9.07 -4.36 -18.47
CA ALA A 76 -7.77 -5.00 -18.27
C ALA A 76 -6.60 -4.06 -18.67
N PRO A 77 -5.48 -4.09 -17.94
CA PRO A 77 -5.35 -4.71 -16.62
C PRO A 77 -6.14 -3.95 -15.56
N LYS A 78 -6.77 -4.64 -14.62
CA LYS A 78 -7.33 -4.02 -13.44
C LYS A 78 -6.21 -3.45 -12.58
N THR A 79 -6.17 -2.13 -12.48
CA THR A 79 -5.09 -1.42 -11.79
C THR A 79 -5.53 -1.04 -10.38
N LEU A 80 -4.80 -1.52 -9.39
CA LEU A 80 -5.07 -1.29 -7.97
C LEU A 80 -3.85 -0.67 -7.31
N SER A 81 -4.06 0.22 -6.36
CA SER A 81 -3.01 0.71 -5.48
C SER A 81 -3.33 0.38 -4.02
N VAL A 82 -2.36 -0.19 -3.31
CA VAL A 82 -2.45 -0.42 -1.88
C VAL A 82 -1.44 0.47 -1.18
N ALA A 83 -1.95 1.46 -0.43
CA ALA A 83 -1.17 2.37 0.39
C ALA A 83 -0.86 1.68 1.73
N TRP A 84 0.34 1.11 1.82
CA TRP A 84 0.75 0.30 2.95
C TRP A 84 1.20 1.14 4.15
N GLY A 85 0.75 0.76 5.35
CA GLY A 85 1.42 1.07 6.61
C GLY A 85 2.68 0.24 6.81
N ALA A 86 3.24 0.27 8.01
CA ALA A 86 4.41 -0.54 8.35
C ALA A 86 4.04 -2.03 8.47
N TRP A 87 4.93 -2.89 8.00
CA TRP A 87 4.91 -4.34 8.24
C TRP A 87 5.85 -4.65 9.39
N GLY A 88 5.38 -5.39 10.41
CA GLY A 88 6.10 -5.58 11.67
C GLY A 88 6.99 -6.83 11.70
N GLU A 89 6.82 -7.76 10.77
CA GLU A 89 7.53 -9.04 10.76
C GLU A 89 8.56 -9.08 9.63
N SER A 90 8.15 -8.84 8.40
CA SER A 90 9.01 -8.92 7.20
C SER A 90 9.41 -7.57 6.62
N GLY A 91 8.85 -6.46 7.13
CA GLY A 91 9.05 -5.12 6.56
C GLY A 91 10.37 -4.45 6.98
N ARG A 92 10.81 -3.45 6.21
CA ARG A 92 11.98 -2.60 6.57
C ARG A 92 11.81 -1.85 7.88
N ALA A 93 10.57 -1.64 8.33
CA ALA A 93 10.22 -0.98 9.58
C ALA A 93 10.11 -1.97 10.78
N ALA A 94 10.50 -3.21 10.62
CA ALA A 94 10.37 -4.25 11.64
C ALA A 94 11.42 -4.17 12.77
N THR A 95 12.10 -3.03 12.95
CA THR A 95 12.99 -2.85 14.11
C THR A 95 12.22 -2.32 15.30
N PRO A 96 12.57 -2.74 16.55
CA PRO A 96 11.88 -2.28 17.76
C PRO A 96 11.80 -0.76 17.89
N GLU A 97 12.86 -0.05 17.53
CA GLU A 97 12.96 1.42 17.60
C GLU A 97 12.00 2.09 16.62
N MET A 98 11.91 1.57 15.38
CA MET A 98 11.00 2.08 14.38
C MET A 98 9.56 1.81 14.77
N LEU A 99 9.24 0.60 15.25
CA LEU A 99 7.91 0.25 15.71
C LEU A 99 7.46 1.11 16.89
N ALA A 100 8.34 1.39 17.84
CA ALA A 100 8.07 2.30 18.95
C ALA A 100 7.81 3.74 18.47
N THR A 101 8.59 4.21 17.50
CA THR A 101 8.40 5.53 16.89
C THR A 101 7.06 5.63 16.17
N LEU A 102 6.67 4.63 15.42
CA LEU A 102 5.37 4.58 14.76
C LEU A 102 4.23 4.55 15.78
N ALA A 103 4.35 3.73 16.81
CA ALA A 103 3.34 3.62 17.87
C ALA A 103 3.14 4.94 18.62
N SER A 104 4.19 5.71 18.86
CA SER A 104 4.10 7.04 19.50
C SER A 104 3.34 8.07 18.64
N ARG A 105 3.24 7.83 17.33
CA ARG A 105 2.49 8.65 16.38
C ARG A 105 1.11 8.09 16.03
N GLY A 106 0.64 7.10 16.79
CA GLY A 106 -0.65 6.47 16.55
C GLY A 106 -0.69 5.49 15.37
N MET A 107 0.47 5.02 14.90
CA MET A 107 0.57 4.04 13.82
C MET A 107 1.05 2.70 14.37
N GLY A 108 0.32 1.63 14.06
CA GLY A 108 0.73 0.27 14.37
C GLY A 108 1.35 -0.40 13.14
N ALA A 109 2.01 -1.53 13.37
CA ALA A 109 2.48 -2.39 12.29
C ALA A 109 1.48 -3.51 12.01
N LEU A 110 1.38 -3.89 10.74
CA LEU A 110 0.64 -5.07 10.29
C LEU A 110 1.52 -6.31 10.50
N SER A 111 0.91 -7.42 10.88
CA SER A 111 1.53 -8.73 10.71
C SER A 111 1.54 -9.13 9.22
N ASP A 112 2.35 -10.12 8.87
CA ASP A 112 2.40 -10.62 7.49
C ASP A 112 1.03 -11.21 7.07
N ALA A 113 0.33 -11.89 7.97
CA ALA A 113 -1.02 -12.40 7.75
C ALA A 113 -2.03 -11.28 7.47
N GLU A 114 -1.99 -10.18 8.23
CA GLU A 114 -2.85 -9.01 7.99
C GLU A 114 -2.53 -8.36 6.65
N GLY A 115 -1.25 -8.25 6.29
CA GLY A 115 -0.83 -7.71 5.01
C GLY A 115 -1.36 -8.54 3.84
N CYS A 116 -1.21 -9.85 3.88
CA CYS A 116 -1.76 -10.77 2.88
C CYS A 116 -3.29 -10.64 2.79
N TRP A 117 -3.98 -10.62 3.91
CA TRP A 117 -5.44 -10.43 3.92
C TRP A 117 -5.85 -9.10 3.27
N HIS A 118 -5.15 -8.00 3.56
CA HIS A 118 -5.44 -6.71 2.93
C HIS A 118 -5.24 -6.74 1.42
N LEU A 119 -4.21 -7.43 0.94
CA LEU A 119 -3.94 -7.61 -0.48
C LEU A 119 -5.07 -8.40 -1.17
N GLU A 120 -5.47 -9.52 -0.60
CA GLU A 120 -6.60 -10.33 -1.09
C GLU A 120 -7.88 -9.49 -1.15
N GLN A 121 -8.19 -8.74 -0.08
CA GLN A 121 -9.37 -7.87 -0.06
C GLN A 121 -9.29 -6.76 -1.13
N ALA A 122 -8.11 -6.22 -1.43
CA ALA A 122 -7.95 -5.25 -2.50
C ALA A 122 -8.29 -5.85 -3.87
N VAL A 123 -7.80 -7.05 -4.14
CA VAL A 123 -8.07 -7.78 -5.39
C VAL A 123 -9.53 -8.18 -5.49
N MET A 124 -10.09 -8.79 -4.43
CA MET A 124 -11.48 -9.29 -4.44
C MET A 124 -12.51 -8.17 -4.60
N ARG A 125 -12.30 -7.04 -3.96
CA ARG A 125 -13.22 -5.90 -4.02
C ARG A 125 -13.03 -5.03 -5.25
N GLY A 126 -11.88 -5.11 -5.91
CA GLY A 126 -11.56 -4.33 -7.10
C GLY A 126 -11.53 -2.82 -6.88
N ALA A 127 -11.40 -2.37 -5.63
CA ALA A 127 -11.30 -0.94 -5.34
C ALA A 127 -9.96 -0.42 -5.88
N PRO A 128 -9.95 0.70 -6.64
CA PRO A 128 -8.74 1.19 -7.28
C PRO A 128 -7.68 1.65 -6.26
N TRP A 129 -8.09 2.00 -5.06
CA TRP A 129 -7.21 2.42 -3.99
C TRP A 129 -7.66 1.85 -2.64
N ARG A 130 -6.70 1.45 -1.82
CA ARG A 130 -6.92 0.96 -0.46
C ARG A 130 -5.79 1.41 0.47
N LEU A 131 -6.15 1.97 1.61
CA LEU A 131 -5.22 2.20 2.72
C LEU A 131 -5.23 0.98 3.64
N ALA A 132 -4.08 0.33 3.77
CA ALA A 132 -3.89 -0.85 4.60
C ALA A 132 -2.91 -0.53 5.74
N MET A 133 -3.42 -0.21 6.91
CA MET A 133 -2.60 0.13 8.07
C MET A 133 -3.34 -0.12 9.39
N ARG A 134 -2.59 -0.26 10.45
CA ARG A 134 -3.11 -0.29 11.82
C ARG A 134 -2.95 1.10 12.45
N VAL A 135 -4.00 1.60 13.10
CA VAL A 135 -4.00 2.92 13.73
C VAL A 135 -4.42 2.85 15.20
N PHE A 136 -3.83 3.71 16.02
CA PHE A 136 -4.22 3.99 17.40
C PHE A 136 -4.72 5.45 17.43
N THR A 137 -6.00 5.63 17.20
CA THR A 137 -6.60 6.94 16.95
C THR A 137 -6.44 7.91 18.10
N ASP A 138 -6.41 7.41 19.34
CA ASP A 138 -6.16 8.19 20.56
C ASP A 138 -4.76 8.82 20.60
N LYS A 139 -3.81 8.31 19.83
CA LYS A 139 -2.43 8.80 19.75
C LYS A 139 -2.14 9.62 18.48
N MET A 140 -3.08 9.68 17.55
CA MET A 140 -2.88 10.43 16.31
C MET A 140 -3.07 11.92 16.52
N PRO A 141 -2.36 12.79 15.75
CA PRO A 141 -2.65 14.21 15.68
C PRO A 141 -4.11 14.47 15.24
N PRO A 142 -4.79 15.51 15.77
CA PRO A 142 -6.21 15.76 15.47
C PRO A 142 -6.55 15.85 13.99
N LEU A 143 -5.68 16.43 13.17
CA LEU A 143 -5.87 16.49 11.71
C LEU A 143 -5.91 15.11 11.07
N GLN A 144 -5.03 14.22 11.50
CA GLN A 144 -5.03 12.84 11.00
C GLN A 144 -6.22 12.03 11.52
N GLN A 145 -6.64 12.25 12.76
CA GLN A 145 -7.87 11.63 13.28
C GLN A 145 -9.08 11.98 12.42
N ALA A 146 -9.18 13.24 11.98
CA ALA A 146 -10.27 13.69 11.13
C ALA A 146 -10.34 12.98 9.77
N LEU A 147 -9.19 12.53 9.22
CA LEU A 147 -9.16 11.78 7.97
C LEU A 147 -9.82 10.39 8.07
N PHE A 148 -9.81 9.80 9.25
CA PHE A 148 -10.40 8.47 9.45
C PHE A 148 -11.89 8.54 9.79
N ASN A 149 -12.44 9.74 10.03
CA ASN A 149 -13.85 9.96 10.39
C ASN A 149 -14.38 8.93 11.40
N ILE A 150 -13.51 8.55 12.37
CA ILE A 150 -13.84 7.53 13.35
C ILE A 150 -14.67 8.21 14.43
N SER A 151 -15.98 8.07 14.30
CA SER A 151 -16.89 8.36 15.41
C SER A 151 -16.49 7.47 16.58
N ALA A 152 -16.35 8.05 17.76
CA ALA A 152 -15.99 7.33 19.00
C ALA A 152 -16.97 6.20 19.37
N THR A 153 -18.07 6.04 18.64
CA THR A 153 -19.12 5.05 18.82
C THR A 153 -18.93 3.78 17.97
N GLU A 154 -18.11 3.80 16.93
CA GLU A 154 -17.75 2.60 16.19
C GLU A 154 -16.40 2.07 16.66
N LYS A 155 -16.38 1.31 17.75
CA LYS A 155 -15.32 0.33 17.99
C LYS A 155 -15.38 -0.63 16.80
N ALA A 156 -14.53 -0.40 15.81
CA ALA A 156 -14.35 -1.34 14.72
C ALA A 156 -14.06 -2.71 15.35
N ALA A 157 -14.95 -3.66 15.13
CA ALA A 157 -14.67 -5.04 15.45
C ALA A 157 -13.35 -5.38 14.74
N THR A 158 -12.35 -5.78 15.50
CA THR A 158 -11.11 -6.30 14.94
C THR A 158 -11.52 -7.37 13.95
N PRO A 159 -11.17 -7.28 12.66
CA PRO A 159 -11.53 -8.33 11.72
C PRO A 159 -10.96 -9.61 12.28
N VAL A 160 -11.82 -10.61 12.48
CA VAL A 160 -11.40 -11.96 12.80
C VAL A 160 -10.71 -12.46 11.54
N ILE A 161 -9.38 -12.36 11.52
CA ILE A 161 -8.57 -12.95 10.47
C ILE A 161 -8.68 -14.46 10.72
N PRO A 162 -9.29 -15.23 9.81
CA PRO A 162 -9.29 -16.67 9.97
C PRO A 162 -7.84 -17.16 10.06
N PRO A 163 -7.52 -18.18 10.84
CA PRO A 163 -6.18 -18.76 10.87
C PRO A 163 -5.77 -19.07 9.42
N ALA A 164 -4.51 -18.82 9.10
CA ALA A 164 -3.97 -19.13 7.79
C ALA A 164 -4.29 -20.59 7.47
N ASP A 165 -5.04 -20.82 6.41
CA ASP A 165 -5.26 -22.17 5.91
C ASP A 165 -4.02 -22.53 5.10
N ASP A 166 -3.10 -23.30 5.74
CA ASP A 166 -1.85 -23.74 5.13
C ASP A 166 -2.06 -24.57 3.83
N ASN A 167 -3.30 -24.91 3.51
CA ASN A 167 -3.67 -25.65 2.30
C ASN A 167 -4.22 -24.78 1.17
N ALA A 168 -4.46 -23.49 1.35
CA ALA A 168 -5.08 -22.66 0.32
C ALA A 168 -4.18 -22.41 -0.91
N PHE A 169 -2.88 -22.69 -0.82
CA PHE A 169 -1.91 -22.46 -1.91
C PHE A 169 -1.49 -23.73 -2.66
N ASN A 170 -2.04 -24.90 -2.34
CA ASN A 170 -1.79 -26.17 -3.02
C ASN A 170 -2.82 -26.48 -4.13
N GLY A 171 -3.49 -25.48 -4.66
CA GLY A 171 -4.27 -25.60 -5.89
C GLY A 171 -3.33 -25.82 -7.07
N SER A 172 -3.22 -27.05 -7.51
CA SER A 172 -2.49 -27.55 -8.67
C SER A 172 -2.51 -26.57 -9.85
N LEU A 173 -1.32 -26.08 -10.22
CA LEU A 173 -1.03 -25.74 -11.61
C LEU A 173 -1.08 -27.07 -12.38
N SER A 174 -2.27 -27.55 -12.75
CA SER A 174 -2.41 -28.62 -13.70
C SER A 174 -2.02 -28.07 -15.08
N ASP A 175 -0.98 -28.63 -15.64
CA ASP A 175 -0.59 -28.56 -17.03
C ASP A 175 -1.81 -28.69 -17.96
N GLU A 176 -2.18 -27.58 -18.61
CA GLU A 176 -2.87 -27.64 -19.90
C GLU A 176 -1.94 -27.07 -20.98
N THR A 177 -0.92 -27.85 -21.29
CA THR A 177 -0.23 -27.80 -22.57
C THR A 177 -0.61 -29.07 -23.34
N ALA A 178 -1.61 -28.98 -24.22
CA ALA A 178 -1.76 -29.79 -25.41
C ALA A 178 -2.91 -29.30 -26.28
N VAL A 179 -2.63 -28.69 -27.36
CA VAL A 179 -2.96 -28.72 -28.78
C VAL A 179 -2.96 -27.30 -29.33
#